data_73c02fa94f7fa6c77e4f23c09705696a
#
_entry.id   73c02fa94f7fa6c77e4f23c09705696a
#
_cell.length_a   1.000
_cell.length_b   1.000
_cell.length_c   1.000
_cell.angle_alpha   90.00
_cell.angle_beta   90.00
_cell.angle_gamma   90.00
#
_symmetry.space_group_name_H-M   'P 1'
#
loop_
_entity.id
_entity.type
_entity.pdbx_description
1 polymer ?
#
loop_
_entity_poly.entity_id
_entity_poly.type
_entity_poly.pdbx_seq_one_letter_code
_entity_poly.pdbx_strand_id
1 'polypeptide(L)'
;MEDGTQILPHPEKLGPILRIAAYSGTLYCMRPDGLVLLNGDTVEPCIADWGQLPSEEMRDVLSMGSRLFIGTPKGAAVLRGMALTTLDGKAGLPYEDITCMAEGFGGDIWFGATWGAIRNTDNKFHYFAGQRWLPNDMVNDITASDDTVYVATDGGIGIIHYEPYTLQKKAAFYERAIEEWGYKRLGFTQKIWWEDSKKAWVREITDNDGGYSAHYMTAMLYKYAVTGDA
;
A
#
# COMPACT_ATOMS: atom_id res chain seq x y z
N MET A 1 19.38 38.57 6.23
CA MET A 1 19.17 37.21 5.67
C MET A 1 18.22 37.39 4.51
N GLU A 2 18.71 37.26 3.30
CA GLU A 2 17.83 37.25 2.14
C GLU A 2 16.91 36.04 2.25
N ASP A 3 15.62 36.31 2.22
CA ASP A 3 14.60 35.31 2.09
C ASP A 3 14.88 34.54 0.78
N GLY A 4 15.24 33.28 0.86
CA GLY A 4 15.63 32.46 -0.28
C GLY A 4 14.47 32.12 -1.23
N THR A 5 13.43 32.94 -1.28
CA THR A 5 12.27 32.78 -2.17
C THR A 5 12.68 33.15 -3.60
N GLN A 6 12.70 32.17 -4.48
CA GLN A 6 12.89 32.37 -5.92
C GLN A 6 11.57 32.14 -6.66
N ILE A 7 11.13 33.15 -7.41
CA ILE A 7 9.99 33.02 -8.33
C ILE A 7 10.53 32.70 -9.72
N LEU A 8 10.03 31.63 -10.34
CA LEU A 8 10.44 31.25 -11.70
C LEU A 8 10.05 32.31 -12.72
N PRO A 9 10.98 32.72 -13.60
CA PRO A 9 10.75 33.81 -14.54
C PRO A 9 9.77 33.48 -15.68
N HIS A 10 9.38 32.20 -15.87
CA HIS A 10 8.53 31.75 -16.98
C HIS A 10 7.44 30.78 -16.57
N PRO A 11 6.53 31.15 -15.66
CA PRO A 11 5.46 30.26 -15.21
C PRO A 11 4.52 29.80 -16.35
N GLU A 12 4.39 30.60 -17.41
CA GLU A 12 3.59 30.28 -18.60
C GLU A 12 4.11 29.05 -19.37
N LYS A 13 5.38 28.72 -19.27
CA LYS A 13 5.98 27.54 -19.90
C LYS A 13 5.72 26.25 -19.14
N LEU A 14 5.46 26.36 -17.86
CA LEU A 14 5.17 25.19 -17.01
C LEU A 14 3.72 24.71 -17.18
N GLY A 15 2.78 25.64 -17.41
CA GLY A 15 1.35 25.31 -17.41
C GLY A 15 0.86 24.82 -16.04
N PRO A 16 -0.31 24.18 -15.97
CA PRO A 16 -0.85 23.66 -14.71
C PRO A 16 -0.05 22.44 -14.24
N ILE A 17 0.43 22.48 -12.99
CA ILE A 17 1.19 21.38 -12.37
C ILE A 17 0.29 20.63 -11.41
N LEU A 18 0.21 19.31 -11.56
CA LEU A 18 -0.57 18.41 -10.70
C LEU A 18 0.26 17.82 -9.57
N ARG A 19 1.52 17.44 -9.86
CA ARG A 19 2.46 16.85 -8.90
C ARG A 19 3.88 17.29 -9.23
N ILE A 20 4.74 17.25 -8.22
CA ILE A 20 6.17 17.52 -8.38
C ILE A 20 6.99 16.49 -7.62
N ALA A 21 8.16 16.15 -8.16
CA ALA A 21 9.14 15.32 -7.47
C ALA A 21 10.55 15.80 -7.81
N ALA A 22 11.42 15.93 -6.81
CA ALA A 22 12.83 16.24 -7.02
C ALA A 22 13.63 14.93 -7.11
N TYR A 23 14.33 14.71 -8.23
CA TYR A 23 15.14 13.52 -8.44
C TYR A 23 16.43 13.86 -9.17
N SER A 24 17.57 13.42 -8.63
CA SER A 24 18.91 13.64 -9.20
C SER A 24 19.21 15.10 -9.57
N GLY A 25 18.79 16.05 -8.72
CA GLY A 25 19.02 17.48 -8.92
C GLY A 25 18.10 18.16 -9.93
N THR A 26 17.16 17.44 -10.50
CA THR A 26 16.17 17.93 -11.46
C THR A 26 14.78 17.86 -10.85
N LEU A 27 13.95 18.86 -11.10
CA LEU A 27 12.55 18.85 -10.68
C LEU A 27 11.67 18.28 -11.80
N TYR A 28 10.95 17.22 -11.50
CA TYR A 28 9.98 16.59 -12.36
C TYR A 28 8.60 17.17 -12.05
N CYS A 29 7.97 17.77 -13.03
CA CYS A 29 6.68 18.42 -12.89
C CYS A 29 5.64 17.66 -13.75
N MET A 30 4.70 16.98 -13.10
CA MET A 30 3.61 16.28 -13.75
C MET A 30 2.50 17.25 -14.11
N ARG A 31 2.06 17.21 -15.36
CA ARG A 31 0.99 18.03 -15.94
C ARG A 31 -0.11 17.12 -16.48
N PRO A 32 -1.29 17.65 -16.81
CA PRO A 32 -2.34 16.87 -17.45
C PRO A 32 -1.94 16.23 -18.80
N ASP A 33 -0.99 16.86 -19.51
CA ASP A 33 -0.53 16.46 -20.84
C ASP A 33 0.85 15.80 -20.84
N GLY A 34 1.44 15.52 -19.66
CA GLY A 34 2.72 14.84 -19.59
C GLY A 34 3.62 15.28 -18.45
N LEU A 35 4.86 14.87 -18.52
CA LEU A 35 5.90 15.18 -17.53
C LEU A 35 6.91 16.15 -18.16
N VAL A 36 7.24 17.21 -17.44
CA VAL A 36 8.29 18.14 -17.82
C VAL A 36 9.38 18.18 -16.77
N LEU A 37 10.60 18.44 -17.22
CA LEU A 37 11.77 18.63 -16.39
C LEU A 37 12.02 20.12 -16.20
N LEU A 38 12.29 20.51 -14.99
CA LEU A 38 12.82 21.84 -14.68
C LEU A 38 14.24 21.68 -14.16
N ASN A 39 15.18 22.17 -14.96
CA ASN A 39 16.60 22.20 -14.61
C ASN A 39 17.09 23.66 -14.62
N GLY A 40 17.20 24.25 -13.43
CA GLY A 40 17.39 25.69 -13.31
C GLY A 40 16.22 26.45 -13.94
N ASP A 41 16.50 27.29 -14.93
CA ASP A 41 15.51 28.11 -15.64
C ASP A 41 14.98 27.45 -16.95
N THR A 42 15.43 26.23 -17.25
CA THR A 42 15.00 25.52 -18.47
C THR A 42 13.88 24.54 -18.19
N VAL A 43 12.87 24.58 -19.05
CA VAL A 43 11.75 23.63 -19.04
C VAL A 43 11.89 22.73 -20.27
N GLU A 44 12.02 21.44 -20.04
CA GLU A 44 12.23 20.44 -21.08
C GLU A 44 11.12 19.37 -21.01
N PRO A 45 10.56 18.91 -22.14
CA PRO A 45 9.65 17.79 -22.15
C PRO A 45 10.40 16.50 -21.73
N CYS A 46 9.87 15.77 -20.77
CA CYS A 46 10.49 14.56 -20.25
C CYS A 46 10.23 13.30 -21.09
N ILE A 47 9.19 13.31 -21.90
CA ILE A 47 8.59 12.07 -22.44
C ILE A 47 9.12 11.66 -23.80
N ALA A 48 9.80 12.53 -24.55
CA ALA A 48 10.16 12.27 -25.96
C ALA A 48 10.98 10.96 -26.15
N ASP A 49 11.73 10.53 -25.15
CA ASP A 49 12.60 9.36 -25.23
C ASP A 49 12.20 8.18 -24.32
N TRP A 50 11.11 8.31 -23.56
CA TRP A 50 10.70 7.28 -22.59
C TRP A 50 9.61 6.35 -23.13
N GLY A 51 9.66 5.98 -24.37
CA GLY A 51 8.67 5.13 -25.06
C GLY A 51 8.31 3.79 -24.39
N GLN A 52 8.52 3.65 -23.08
CA GLN A 52 8.26 2.46 -22.29
C GLN A 52 7.51 2.74 -20.97
N LEU A 53 6.79 3.86 -20.88
CA LEU A 53 5.84 4.01 -19.79
C LEU A 53 4.73 2.97 -19.92
N PRO A 54 4.26 2.37 -18.80
CA PRO A 54 3.15 1.41 -18.83
C PRO A 54 1.87 2.00 -19.43
N SER A 55 1.67 3.30 -19.30
CA SER A 55 0.58 4.09 -19.87
C SER A 55 1.03 5.53 -20.09
N GLU A 56 0.44 6.19 -21.10
CA GLU A 56 0.61 7.64 -21.31
C GLU A 56 -0.11 8.47 -20.25
N GLU A 57 -1.16 7.91 -19.64
CA GLU A 57 -1.85 8.53 -18.52
C GLU A 57 -1.01 8.38 -17.25
N MET A 58 -0.50 9.50 -16.75
CA MET A 58 0.21 9.55 -15.48
C MET A 58 -0.72 10.09 -14.40
N ARG A 59 -0.65 9.51 -13.21
CA ARG A 59 -1.51 9.89 -12.08
C ARG A 59 -0.74 10.44 -10.91
N ASP A 60 0.50 9.99 -10.73
CA ASP A 60 1.33 10.44 -9.63
C ASP A 60 2.82 10.33 -9.97
N VAL A 61 3.65 11.10 -9.29
CA VAL A 61 5.10 11.03 -9.36
C VAL A 61 5.70 11.12 -7.96
N LEU A 62 6.58 10.17 -7.61
CA LEU A 62 7.21 10.08 -6.31
C LEU A 62 8.72 9.83 -6.46
N SER A 63 9.53 10.67 -5.82
CA SER A 63 10.97 10.42 -5.67
C SER A 63 11.21 9.79 -4.31
N MET A 64 11.88 8.63 -4.30
CA MET A 64 12.22 7.92 -3.07
C MET A 64 13.61 7.29 -3.18
N GLY A 65 14.54 7.74 -2.35
CA GLY A 65 15.93 7.32 -2.40
C GLY A 65 16.58 7.61 -3.76
N SER A 66 17.11 6.58 -4.42
CA SER A 66 17.73 6.69 -5.75
C SER A 66 16.76 6.33 -6.90
N ARG A 67 15.45 6.43 -6.69
CA ARG A 67 14.43 6.05 -7.65
C ARG A 67 13.38 7.15 -7.81
N LEU A 68 12.89 7.30 -9.02
CA LEU A 68 11.71 8.08 -9.34
C LEU A 68 10.63 7.11 -9.82
N PHE A 69 9.47 7.17 -9.20
CA PHE A 69 8.30 6.38 -9.57
C PHE A 69 7.28 7.26 -10.29
N ILE A 70 6.68 6.73 -11.34
CA ILE A 70 5.59 7.37 -12.09
C ILE A 70 4.43 6.38 -12.08
N GLY A 71 3.38 6.71 -11.34
CA GLY A 71 2.17 5.90 -11.21
C GLY A 71 1.24 6.07 -12.41
N THR A 72 0.71 4.97 -12.92
CA THR A 72 -0.18 4.92 -14.08
C THR A 72 -1.35 3.94 -13.86
N PRO A 73 -2.39 3.94 -14.72
CA PRO A 73 -3.43 2.92 -14.68
C PRO A 73 -2.98 1.50 -15.00
N LYS A 74 -1.72 1.32 -15.44
CA LYS A 74 -1.17 0.02 -15.88
C LYS A 74 0.14 -0.31 -15.14
N GLY A 75 0.22 0.05 -13.86
CA GLY A 75 1.40 -0.11 -13.04
C GLY A 75 2.21 1.18 -12.90
N ALA A 76 3.45 1.06 -12.43
CA ALA A 76 4.36 2.17 -12.29
C ALA A 76 5.60 2.02 -13.17
N ALA A 77 6.07 3.12 -13.74
CA ALA A 77 7.42 3.20 -14.25
C ALA A 77 8.38 3.55 -13.11
N VAL A 78 9.55 2.95 -13.10
CA VAL A 78 10.58 3.17 -12.08
C VAL A 78 11.87 3.54 -12.78
N LEU A 79 12.30 4.79 -12.61
CA LEU A 79 13.57 5.30 -13.11
C LEU A 79 14.64 5.18 -12.03
N ARG A 80 15.76 4.58 -12.38
CA ARG A 80 16.97 4.50 -11.55
C ARG A 80 18.20 4.87 -12.39
N GLY A 81 18.74 6.05 -12.16
CA GLY A 81 19.73 6.61 -13.07
C GLY A 81 19.14 6.78 -14.46
N MET A 82 19.69 6.09 -15.47
CA MET A 82 19.17 6.07 -16.83
C MET A 82 18.32 4.82 -17.16
N ALA A 83 18.17 3.90 -16.24
CA ALA A 83 17.41 2.68 -16.45
C ALA A 83 15.94 2.90 -16.07
N LEU A 84 15.03 2.71 -17.03
CA LEU A 84 13.59 2.69 -16.82
C LEU A 84 13.10 1.25 -16.79
N THR A 85 12.37 0.89 -15.75
CA THR A 85 11.75 -0.43 -15.60
C THR A 85 10.26 -0.27 -15.30
N THR A 86 9.48 -1.29 -15.65
CA THR A 86 8.05 -1.31 -15.34
C THR A 86 7.78 -2.20 -14.15
N LEU A 87 6.97 -1.71 -13.23
CA LEU A 87 6.41 -2.43 -12.11
C LEU A 87 4.94 -2.69 -12.41
N ASP A 88 4.62 -3.89 -12.87
CA ASP A 88 3.30 -4.34 -13.28
C ASP A 88 2.99 -5.73 -12.66
N GLY A 89 1.91 -6.37 -13.07
CA GLY A 89 1.54 -7.72 -12.61
C GLY A 89 2.59 -8.78 -12.92
N LYS A 90 3.37 -8.63 -13.99
CA LYS A 90 4.48 -9.55 -14.32
C LYS A 90 5.65 -9.38 -13.34
N ALA A 91 5.84 -8.18 -12.83
CA ALA A 91 6.80 -7.86 -11.79
C ALA A 91 6.26 -8.15 -10.36
N GLY A 92 5.04 -8.68 -10.25
CA GLY A 92 4.40 -9.08 -9.00
C GLY A 92 3.51 -8.03 -8.35
N LEU A 93 3.26 -6.88 -9.00
CA LEU A 93 2.33 -5.86 -8.48
C LEU A 93 0.91 -6.46 -8.42
N PRO A 94 0.25 -6.52 -7.25
CA PRO A 94 -1.04 -7.19 -7.10
C PRO A 94 -2.19 -6.55 -7.86
N TYR A 95 -2.12 -5.22 -8.07
CA TYR A 95 -3.13 -4.46 -8.79
C TYR A 95 -2.46 -3.27 -9.49
N GLU A 96 -2.78 -3.04 -10.78
CA GLU A 96 -2.00 -2.14 -11.61
C GLU A 96 -2.56 -0.72 -11.73
N ASP A 97 -3.86 -0.53 -11.47
CA ASP A 97 -4.53 0.77 -11.66
C ASP A 97 -4.23 1.71 -10.49
N ILE A 98 -3.02 2.30 -10.51
CA ILE A 98 -2.48 3.15 -9.46
C ILE A 98 -3.10 4.53 -9.50
N THR A 99 -3.48 5.06 -8.34
CA THR A 99 -4.05 6.40 -8.15
C THR A 99 -3.07 7.37 -7.52
N CYS A 100 -2.27 6.91 -6.56
CA CYS A 100 -1.31 7.71 -5.80
C CYS A 100 -0.17 6.85 -5.27
N MET A 101 0.90 7.49 -4.80
CA MET A 101 2.04 6.83 -4.20
C MET A 101 2.57 7.62 -3.01
N ALA A 102 3.12 6.92 -2.01
CA ALA A 102 3.73 7.56 -0.85
C ALA A 102 4.91 6.74 -0.32
N GLU A 103 5.89 7.41 0.27
CA GLU A 103 6.89 6.77 1.10
C GLU A 103 6.26 6.43 2.46
N GLY A 104 6.45 5.20 2.90
CA GLY A 104 5.99 4.72 4.19
C GLY A 104 7.11 4.55 5.21
N PHE A 105 6.82 3.80 6.25
CA PHE A 105 7.77 3.52 7.32
C PHE A 105 8.95 2.67 6.83
N GLY A 106 10.17 3.04 7.26
CA GLY A 106 11.35 2.22 7.04
C GLY A 106 11.82 2.09 5.59
N GLY A 107 11.40 3.00 4.70
CA GLY A 107 11.74 2.98 3.28
C GLY A 107 10.81 2.11 2.43
N ASP A 108 9.64 1.77 2.97
CA ASP A 108 8.58 1.15 2.20
C ASP A 108 8.01 2.11 1.17
N ILE A 109 7.57 1.60 0.04
CA ILE A 109 6.71 2.37 -0.86
C ILE A 109 5.28 1.84 -0.82
N TRP A 110 4.33 2.76 -0.78
CA TRP A 110 2.91 2.49 -0.84
C TRP A 110 2.33 2.97 -2.17
N PHE A 111 1.46 2.17 -2.74
CA PHE A 111 0.67 2.47 -3.91
C PHE A 111 -0.79 2.44 -3.52
N GLY A 112 -1.50 3.54 -3.70
CA GLY A 112 -2.96 3.57 -3.74
C GLY A 112 -3.43 3.13 -5.11
N ALA A 113 -4.53 2.41 -5.15
CA ALA A 113 -5.11 1.93 -6.39
C ALA A 113 -6.63 2.11 -6.40
N THR A 114 -7.26 1.94 -7.56
CA THR A 114 -8.73 1.95 -7.65
C THR A 114 -9.37 0.78 -6.90
N TRP A 115 -8.55 -0.20 -6.48
CA TRP A 115 -9.00 -1.34 -5.68
C TRP A 115 -7.96 -1.71 -4.62
N GLY A 116 -7.92 -0.94 -3.53
CA GLY A 116 -7.06 -1.21 -2.39
C GLY A 116 -5.73 -0.47 -2.38
N ALA A 117 -4.96 -0.70 -1.33
CA ALA A 117 -3.63 -0.16 -1.14
C ALA A 117 -2.59 -1.29 -1.16
N ILE A 118 -1.41 -1.00 -1.70
CA ILE A 118 -0.32 -1.97 -1.85
C ILE A 118 0.92 -1.41 -1.18
N ARG A 119 1.50 -2.16 -0.26
CA ARG A 119 2.81 -1.89 0.32
C ARG A 119 3.85 -2.75 -0.36
N ASN A 120 4.96 -2.15 -0.76
CA ASN A 120 6.15 -2.87 -1.18
C ASN A 120 7.29 -2.61 -0.19
N THR A 121 7.81 -3.68 0.40
CA THR A 121 8.98 -3.68 1.27
C THR A 121 9.86 -4.87 0.91
N ASP A 122 11.17 -4.64 0.73
CA ASP A 122 12.14 -5.67 0.35
C ASP A 122 11.70 -6.52 -0.87
N ASN A 123 11.11 -5.87 -1.88
CA ASN A 123 10.53 -6.51 -3.07
C ASN A 123 9.39 -7.51 -2.78
N LYS A 124 8.75 -7.40 -1.63
CA LYS A 124 7.56 -8.15 -1.27
C LYS A 124 6.36 -7.24 -1.25
N PHE A 125 5.30 -7.67 -1.90
CA PHE A 125 4.05 -6.94 -1.91
C PHE A 125 3.10 -7.45 -0.82
N HIS A 126 2.48 -6.49 -0.12
CA HIS A 126 1.37 -6.72 0.79
C HIS A 126 0.18 -5.94 0.26
N TYR A 127 -0.95 -6.60 0.11
CA TYR A 127 -2.15 -6.01 -0.49
C TYR A 127 -3.25 -5.87 0.56
N PHE A 128 -3.79 -4.68 0.68
CA PHE A 128 -4.81 -4.30 1.64
C PHE A 128 -6.07 -3.88 0.86
N ALA A 129 -7.08 -4.73 0.87
CA ALA A 129 -8.37 -4.48 0.23
C ALA A 129 -9.51 -5.10 1.05
N GLY A 130 -10.72 -4.56 0.85
CA GLY A 130 -11.93 -4.96 1.56
C GLY A 130 -12.06 -4.31 2.95
N GLN A 131 -13.27 -4.40 3.49
CA GLN A 131 -13.68 -3.75 4.74
C GLN A 131 -12.89 -4.17 6.00
N ARG A 132 -12.10 -5.22 5.90
CA ARG A 132 -11.17 -5.62 6.97
C ARG A 132 -10.02 -4.61 7.12
N TRP A 133 -9.63 -3.96 6.04
CA TRP A 133 -8.44 -3.12 5.99
C TRP A 133 -8.77 -1.66 5.71
N LEU A 134 -9.73 -1.40 4.82
CA LEU A 134 -10.05 -0.08 4.33
C LEU A 134 -11.56 0.17 4.41
N PRO A 135 -12.01 1.41 4.70
CA PRO A 135 -13.41 1.77 4.67
C PRO A 135 -14.06 1.63 3.28
N ASN A 136 -13.25 1.80 2.23
CA ASN A 136 -13.60 1.60 0.83
C ASN A 136 -12.33 1.28 0.05
N ASP A 137 -12.44 0.52 -1.04
CA ASP A 137 -11.27 0.09 -1.80
C ASP A 137 -10.76 1.15 -2.79
N MET A 138 -11.55 2.15 -3.16
CA MET A 138 -11.08 3.27 -3.96
C MET A 138 -10.17 4.17 -3.14
N VAL A 139 -8.88 4.12 -3.42
CA VAL A 139 -7.87 4.91 -2.72
C VAL A 139 -7.62 6.21 -3.48
N ASN A 140 -7.78 7.35 -2.79
CA ASN A 140 -7.60 8.68 -3.35
C ASN A 140 -6.23 9.26 -3.03
N ASP A 141 -5.71 8.99 -1.81
CA ASP A 141 -4.40 9.48 -1.38
C ASP A 141 -3.84 8.63 -0.24
N ILE A 142 -2.53 8.64 -0.07
CA ILE A 142 -1.82 7.96 1.01
C ILE A 142 -0.78 8.90 1.61
N THR A 143 -0.68 8.91 2.91
CA THR A 143 0.41 9.58 3.63
C THR A 143 0.86 8.76 4.82
N ALA A 144 2.10 8.94 5.24
CA ALA A 144 2.64 8.27 6.41
C ALA A 144 3.22 9.27 7.41
N SER A 145 3.11 8.95 8.68
CA SER A 145 3.77 9.65 9.78
C SER A 145 4.24 8.62 10.78
N ASP A 146 5.52 8.66 11.11
CA ASP A 146 6.19 7.70 12.00
C ASP A 146 5.92 6.24 11.60
N ASP A 147 5.22 5.50 12.44
CA ASP A 147 4.88 4.08 12.26
C ASP A 147 3.44 3.86 11.73
N THR A 148 2.79 4.91 11.23
CA THR A 148 1.39 4.86 10.83
C THR A 148 1.21 5.36 9.39
N VAL A 149 0.41 4.63 8.62
CA VAL A 149 -0.01 5.00 7.26
C VAL A 149 -1.49 5.30 7.27
N TYR A 150 -1.85 6.43 6.69
CA TYR A 150 -3.21 6.91 6.51
C TYR A 150 -3.58 6.77 5.04
N VAL A 151 -4.68 6.10 4.78
CA VAL A 151 -5.19 5.82 3.43
C VAL A 151 -6.53 6.51 3.27
N ALA A 152 -6.58 7.57 2.49
CA ALA A 152 -7.81 8.27 2.14
C ALA A 152 -8.57 7.49 1.07
N THR A 153 -9.84 7.18 1.34
CA THR A 153 -10.70 6.43 0.42
C THR A 153 -12.05 7.14 0.26
N ASP A 154 -12.86 6.71 -0.70
CA ASP A 154 -14.23 7.22 -0.88
C ASP A 154 -15.13 6.98 0.33
N GLY A 155 -14.80 6.02 1.18
CA GLY A 155 -15.56 5.67 2.38
C GLY A 155 -15.03 6.26 3.69
N GLY A 156 -13.91 7.01 3.65
CA GLY A 156 -13.24 7.57 4.81
C GLY A 156 -11.75 7.25 4.87
N ILE A 157 -11.15 7.33 6.05
CA ILE A 157 -9.71 7.13 6.25
C ILE A 157 -9.45 5.75 6.86
N GLY A 158 -8.67 4.92 6.17
CA GLY A 158 -8.04 3.72 6.71
C GLY A 158 -6.77 4.10 7.48
N ILE A 159 -6.53 3.48 8.62
CA ILE A 159 -5.33 3.69 9.44
C ILE A 159 -4.62 2.35 9.59
N ILE A 160 -3.38 2.28 9.11
CA ILE A 160 -2.55 1.09 9.20
C ILE A 160 -1.35 1.42 10.07
N HIS A 161 -1.32 0.82 11.25
CA HIS A 161 -0.28 1.03 12.24
C HIS A 161 0.74 -0.12 12.24
N TYR A 162 2.02 0.21 12.28
CA TYR A 162 3.12 -0.75 12.40
C TYR A 162 3.41 -1.02 13.87
N GLU A 163 3.11 -2.21 14.31
CA GLU A 163 3.46 -2.67 15.64
C GLU A 163 4.53 -3.76 15.55
N PRO A 164 5.68 -3.63 16.24
CA PRO A 164 6.65 -4.72 16.32
C PRO A 164 6.04 -5.89 17.08
N TYR A 165 5.80 -6.98 16.34
CA TYR A 165 5.11 -8.15 16.83
C TYR A 165 6.03 -9.37 16.82
N THR A 166 6.27 -9.99 17.97
CA THR A 166 6.92 -11.30 18.03
C THR A 166 5.93 -12.40 17.65
N LEU A 167 6.42 -13.53 17.13
CA LEU A 167 5.56 -14.69 16.85
C LEU A 167 4.82 -15.17 18.11
N GLN A 168 5.44 -15.06 19.29
CA GLN A 168 4.81 -15.38 20.55
C GLN A 168 3.61 -14.48 20.86
N LYS A 169 3.78 -13.16 20.72
CA LYS A 169 2.67 -12.19 20.89
C LYS A 169 1.55 -12.46 19.90
N LYS A 170 1.90 -12.76 18.65
CA LYS A 170 0.93 -13.07 17.61
C LYS A 170 0.14 -14.34 17.93
N ALA A 171 0.81 -15.40 18.38
CA ALA A 171 0.16 -16.64 18.80
C ALA A 171 -0.81 -16.38 19.96
N ALA A 172 -0.37 -15.67 21.01
CA ALA A 172 -1.19 -15.33 22.17
C ALA A 172 -2.41 -14.46 21.79
N PHE A 173 -2.27 -13.54 20.83
CA PHE A 173 -3.39 -12.74 20.33
C PHE A 173 -4.47 -13.64 19.69
N TYR A 174 -4.08 -14.52 18.78
CA TYR A 174 -5.04 -15.39 18.11
C TYR A 174 -5.66 -16.43 19.03
N GLU A 175 -4.89 -16.95 19.98
CA GLU A 175 -5.41 -17.89 20.99
C GLU A 175 -6.50 -17.24 21.84
N ARG A 176 -6.27 -16.02 22.34
CA ARG A 176 -7.28 -15.25 23.05
C ARG A 176 -8.50 -14.93 22.17
N ALA A 177 -8.29 -14.55 20.92
CA ALA A 177 -9.34 -14.24 19.98
C ALA A 177 -10.26 -15.45 19.68
N ILE A 178 -9.74 -16.68 19.72
CA ILE A 178 -10.54 -17.90 19.56
C ILE A 178 -11.61 -18.00 20.65
N GLU A 179 -11.29 -17.70 21.89
CA GLU A 179 -12.25 -17.69 23.00
C GLU A 179 -13.17 -16.46 22.95
N GLU A 180 -12.60 -15.28 22.77
CA GLU A 180 -13.31 -13.99 22.77
C GLU A 180 -14.34 -13.90 21.65
N TRP A 181 -14.01 -14.35 20.44
CA TRP A 181 -14.92 -14.33 19.29
C TRP A 181 -15.83 -15.55 19.22
N GLY A 182 -15.69 -16.48 20.16
CA GLY A 182 -16.55 -17.65 20.26
C GLY A 182 -16.36 -18.69 19.16
N TYR A 183 -15.17 -18.77 18.57
CA TYR A 183 -14.83 -19.82 17.59
C TYR A 183 -14.97 -21.23 18.16
N LYS A 184 -14.81 -21.42 19.48
CA LYS A 184 -14.78 -22.70 20.13
C LYS A 184 -16.12 -23.05 20.75
N ARG A 185 -16.61 -24.25 20.47
CA ARG A 185 -17.81 -24.80 21.09
C ARG A 185 -17.66 -26.30 21.29
N LEU A 186 -17.89 -26.75 22.50
CA LEU A 186 -17.80 -28.18 22.87
C LEU A 186 -16.47 -28.84 22.46
N GLY A 187 -15.37 -28.07 22.53
CA GLY A 187 -14.04 -28.53 22.12
C GLY A 187 -13.73 -28.47 20.63
N PHE A 188 -14.69 -28.07 19.79
CA PHE A 188 -14.51 -27.90 18.36
C PHE A 188 -14.41 -26.42 17.99
N THR A 189 -13.57 -26.10 17.02
CA THR A 189 -13.57 -24.78 16.39
C THR A 189 -14.55 -24.75 15.22
N GLN A 190 -15.24 -23.62 15.08
CA GLN A 190 -16.31 -23.46 14.09
C GLN A 190 -16.04 -22.21 13.27
N LYS A 191 -16.60 -22.15 12.06
CA LYS A 191 -16.65 -20.93 11.27
C LYS A 191 -17.51 -19.89 11.97
N ILE A 192 -17.03 -18.66 12.02
CA ILE A 192 -17.83 -17.50 12.43
C ILE A 192 -17.80 -16.45 11.34
N TRP A 193 -18.83 -15.65 11.27
CA TRP A 193 -18.92 -14.47 10.41
C TRP A 193 -19.53 -13.31 11.19
N TRP A 194 -19.24 -12.10 10.75
CA TRP A 194 -19.92 -10.92 11.24
C TRP A 194 -21.26 -10.78 10.52
N GLU A 195 -22.36 -10.69 11.25
CA GLU A 195 -23.69 -10.45 10.69
C GLU A 195 -24.13 -9.02 11.00
N ASP A 196 -24.17 -8.18 9.97
CA ASP A 196 -24.46 -6.76 10.11
C ASP A 196 -25.84 -6.46 10.69
N SER A 197 -26.84 -7.26 10.35
CA SER A 197 -28.21 -7.12 10.87
C SER A 197 -28.28 -7.34 12.39
N LYS A 198 -27.43 -8.21 12.92
CA LYS A 198 -27.36 -8.56 14.35
C LYS A 198 -26.28 -7.79 15.09
N LYS A 199 -25.39 -7.10 14.37
CA LYS A 199 -24.18 -6.48 14.96
C LYS A 199 -23.42 -7.43 15.88
N ALA A 200 -23.29 -8.68 15.45
CA ALA A 200 -22.70 -9.76 16.25
C ALA A 200 -22.02 -10.80 15.38
N TRP A 201 -21.03 -11.48 15.99
CA TRP A 201 -20.43 -12.67 15.42
C TRP A 201 -21.40 -13.85 15.52
N VAL A 202 -21.69 -14.48 14.39
CA VAL A 202 -22.58 -15.63 14.28
C VAL A 202 -21.80 -16.88 13.94
N ARG A 203 -22.09 -17.97 14.62
CA ARG A 203 -21.50 -19.28 14.37
C ARG A 203 -22.26 -20.01 13.27
N GLU A 204 -21.53 -20.69 12.43
CA GLU A 204 -22.08 -21.61 11.44
C GLU A 204 -21.58 -23.02 11.75
N ILE A 205 -22.52 -23.97 11.86
CA ILE A 205 -22.19 -25.40 11.94
C ILE A 205 -22.02 -25.88 10.50
N THR A 206 -20.83 -26.38 10.18
CA THR A 206 -20.52 -26.85 8.82
C THR A 206 -19.95 -28.27 8.85
N ASP A 207 -19.97 -28.93 7.70
CA ASP A 207 -19.31 -30.21 7.47
C ASP A 207 -17.76 -30.10 7.58
N ASN A 208 -17.23 -28.88 7.57
CA ASN A 208 -15.79 -28.60 7.71
C ASN A 208 -15.31 -28.38 9.15
N ASP A 209 -16.17 -28.43 10.16
CA ASP A 209 -15.80 -28.18 11.57
C ASP A 209 -14.70 -29.13 12.06
N GLY A 210 -14.68 -30.37 11.56
CA GLY A 210 -13.58 -31.30 11.83
C GLY A 210 -12.24 -30.83 11.28
N GLY A 211 -12.21 -30.26 10.08
CA GLY A 211 -11.02 -29.68 9.47
C GLY A 211 -10.51 -28.47 10.23
N TYR A 212 -11.37 -27.53 10.60
CA TYR A 212 -10.99 -26.36 11.40
C TYR A 212 -10.43 -26.78 12.76
N SER A 213 -11.07 -27.77 13.41
CA SER A 213 -10.61 -28.29 14.69
C SER A 213 -9.26 -29.00 14.58
N ALA A 214 -9.00 -29.72 13.50
CA ALA A 214 -7.69 -30.34 13.25
C ALA A 214 -6.57 -29.30 13.13
N HIS A 215 -6.80 -28.18 12.45
CA HIS A 215 -5.83 -27.08 12.37
C HIS A 215 -5.57 -26.44 13.74
N TYR A 216 -6.63 -26.21 14.52
CA TYR A 216 -6.49 -25.71 15.89
C TYR A 216 -5.71 -26.67 16.78
N MET A 217 -6.03 -27.95 16.76
CA MET A 217 -5.32 -28.97 17.51
C MET A 217 -3.84 -29.03 17.11
N THR A 218 -3.54 -28.94 15.82
CA THR A 218 -2.15 -28.89 15.34
C THR A 218 -1.41 -27.68 15.90
N ALA A 219 -2.04 -26.50 15.92
CA ALA A 219 -1.44 -25.30 16.52
C ALA A 219 -1.17 -25.47 18.02
N MET A 220 -2.09 -26.09 18.76
CA MET A 220 -1.91 -26.37 20.18
C MET A 220 -0.81 -27.40 20.45
N LEU A 221 -0.66 -28.41 19.60
CA LEU A 221 0.45 -29.37 19.72
C LEU A 221 1.81 -28.69 19.49
N TYR A 222 1.92 -27.78 18.54
CA TYR A 222 3.12 -26.98 18.36
C TYR A 222 3.40 -26.06 19.57
N LYS A 223 2.35 -25.42 20.11
CA LYS A 223 2.49 -24.64 21.34
C LYS A 223 3.04 -25.51 22.46
N TYR A 224 2.44 -26.65 22.73
CA TYR A 224 2.90 -27.61 23.77
C TYR A 224 4.35 -28.06 23.55
N ALA A 225 4.72 -28.38 22.31
CA ALA A 225 6.09 -28.80 21.99
C ALA A 225 7.14 -27.72 22.28
N VAL A 226 6.76 -26.44 22.22
CA VAL A 226 7.68 -25.31 22.44
C VAL A 226 7.65 -24.80 23.87
N THR A 227 6.48 -24.80 24.52
CA THR A 227 6.28 -24.17 25.85
C THR A 227 6.11 -25.17 26.97
N GLY A 228 5.70 -26.39 26.68
CA GLY A 228 5.27 -27.39 27.70
C GLY A 228 3.87 -27.13 28.27
N ASP A 229 3.18 -26.07 27.82
CA ASP A 229 1.83 -25.71 28.28
C ASP A 229 0.76 -26.38 27.42
N ALA A 230 -0.24 -27.01 28.04
CA ALA A 230 -1.32 -27.70 27.37
C ALA A 230 -2.61 -26.85 27.27
#